data_63fcbda330bd18ab9c9f845e76d873ff
#
_entry.id   63fcbda330bd18ab9c9f845e76d873ff
#
_cell.length_a   1.000
_cell.length_b   1.000
_cell.length_c   1.000
_cell.angle_alpha   90.00
_cell.angle_beta   90.00
_cell.angle_gamma   90.00
#
_symmetry.space_group_name_H-M   'P 1'
#
loop_
_entity.id
_entity.type
_entity.pdbx_description
1 polymer ?
#
loop_
_entity_poly.entity_id
_entity_poly.type
_entity_poly.pdbx_seq_one_letter_code
_entity_poly.pdbx_strand_id
1 'polypeptide(L)'
;MKKRILMQGNEAVVEGAIRAGMRFFAGYPITPSTEIAEQSAVRLPQEGGHFIQMEDEIGSMAAIIGASAVGVKSMTATSGPGFSLKQENIGYACMAEIPCVIVNVQRSGPSTGLPTSPSQGDVMQARWGTHGDHPVIAISPSSVEECYMLAIKCFNLAEKYRTPVVFLLDEIVGHLREGVEIDDEQPIEVIDRRMKERPDTMHLPYHVDEGEDVPRFHLTGYDIRYNITGLAHGEDGFPTNNNEIAGALNTRLMQKIDKHVDDITSVEEYKCDDADTVIVCYGGTKRSVMTVVDTLRAKGEKIGYFRPITVWPFPEKQLKKVAAHAKRILVVEHNYGQILYEVERIVKDDCKIDFLGNVKGTVITPAEIIKKIEEVR
;
A
#
# COMPACT_ATOMS: atom_id res chain seq x y z
N MET A 1 6.51 -1.37 -28.68
CA MET A 1 7.43 -2.55 -28.80
C MET A 1 7.78 -3.03 -27.40
N LYS A 2 7.46 -4.27 -27.05
CA LYS A 2 7.82 -4.83 -25.73
C LYS A 2 9.32 -4.80 -25.52
N LYS A 3 9.76 -4.16 -24.45
CA LYS A 3 11.17 -4.13 -24.04
C LYS A 3 11.30 -4.90 -22.74
N ARG A 4 12.26 -5.81 -22.67
CA ARG A 4 12.66 -6.44 -21.42
C ARG A 4 13.84 -5.67 -20.84
N ILE A 5 13.62 -5.02 -19.72
CA ILE A 5 14.59 -4.14 -19.08
C ILE A 5 14.99 -4.76 -17.74
N LEU A 6 16.29 -4.91 -17.51
CA LEU A 6 16.78 -5.30 -16.18
C LEU A 6 16.70 -4.07 -15.27
N MET A 7 15.88 -4.12 -14.23
CA MET A 7 15.74 -3.02 -13.29
C MET A 7 15.63 -3.52 -11.85
N GLN A 8 15.86 -2.59 -10.93
CA GLN A 8 15.71 -2.82 -9.51
C GLN A 8 14.25 -2.56 -9.09
N GLY A 9 13.79 -3.19 -7.98
CA GLY A 9 12.43 -2.95 -7.49
C GLY A 9 12.12 -1.48 -7.22
N ASN A 10 13.06 -0.75 -6.60
CA ASN A 10 12.93 0.69 -6.36
C ASN A 10 12.83 1.50 -7.67
N GLU A 11 13.61 1.14 -8.69
CA GLU A 11 13.53 1.76 -10.02
C GLU A 11 12.17 1.46 -10.69
N ALA A 12 11.67 0.24 -10.56
CA ALA A 12 10.38 -0.19 -11.12
C ALA A 12 9.20 0.55 -10.49
N VAL A 13 9.25 0.86 -9.19
CA VAL A 13 8.25 1.72 -8.53
C VAL A 13 8.14 3.08 -9.22
N VAL A 14 9.27 3.72 -9.51
CA VAL A 14 9.29 5.05 -10.14
C VAL A 14 8.75 5.00 -11.56
N GLU A 15 9.16 4.01 -12.36
CA GLU A 15 8.66 3.86 -13.74
C GLU A 15 7.14 3.60 -13.76
N GLY A 16 6.63 2.74 -12.84
CA GLY A 16 5.19 2.52 -12.68
C GLY A 16 4.44 3.78 -12.24
N ALA A 17 5.01 4.54 -11.30
CA ALA A 17 4.43 5.80 -10.84
C ALA A 17 4.36 6.86 -11.96
N ILE A 18 5.44 7.02 -12.74
CA ILE A 18 5.47 7.92 -13.90
C ILE A 18 4.42 7.49 -14.94
N ARG A 19 4.30 6.20 -15.19
CA ARG A 19 3.31 5.63 -16.10
C ARG A 19 1.87 5.89 -15.64
N ALA A 20 1.64 5.92 -14.32
CA ALA A 20 0.35 6.30 -13.71
C ALA A 20 0.07 7.82 -13.77
N GLY A 21 1.01 8.61 -14.25
CA GLY A 21 0.88 10.07 -14.36
C GLY A 21 1.48 10.85 -13.19
N MET A 22 2.33 10.24 -12.36
CA MET A 22 3.09 10.99 -11.34
C MET A 22 3.94 12.09 -11.99
N ARG A 23 3.86 13.32 -11.44
CA ARG A 23 4.65 14.47 -11.91
C ARG A 23 5.30 15.26 -10.77
N PHE A 24 5.14 14.79 -9.52
CA PHE A 24 5.79 15.43 -8.38
C PHE A 24 6.27 14.36 -7.37
N PHE A 25 7.52 14.49 -6.98
CA PHE A 25 8.12 13.72 -5.90
C PHE A 25 8.79 14.68 -4.91
N ALA A 26 8.55 14.47 -3.63
CA ALA A 26 9.29 15.11 -2.55
C ALA A 26 9.71 14.06 -1.53
N GLY A 27 10.99 14.06 -1.15
CA GLY A 27 11.52 13.05 -0.24
C GLY A 27 12.77 13.48 0.50
N TYR A 28 13.08 12.78 1.58
CA TYR A 28 14.35 12.82 2.29
C TYR A 28 15.07 11.47 2.10
N PRO A 29 16.37 11.48 1.75
CA PRO A 29 17.11 10.24 1.48
C PRO A 29 17.20 9.36 2.71
N ILE A 30 16.72 8.13 2.61
CA ILE A 30 16.80 7.12 3.66
C ILE A 30 16.92 5.72 3.05
N THR A 31 17.94 4.94 3.48
CA THR A 31 18.10 3.55 3.09
C THR A 31 16.99 2.68 3.68
N PRO A 32 16.35 1.77 2.91
CA PRO A 32 16.69 1.30 1.56
C PRO A 32 15.81 1.90 0.44
N SER A 33 15.25 3.10 0.62
CA SER A 33 14.39 3.76 -0.39
C SER A 33 15.10 4.81 -1.22
N THR A 34 16.41 4.97 -1.05
CA THR A 34 17.19 6.06 -1.68
C THR A 34 17.13 6.04 -3.20
N GLU A 35 17.15 4.88 -3.83
CA GLU A 35 17.11 4.73 -5.28
C GLU A 35 15.77 5.21 -5.88
N ILE A 36 14.68 5.20 -5.11
CA ILE A 36 13.41 5.81 -5.54
C ILE A 36 13.57 7.32 -5.71
N ALA A 37 14.25 7.98 -4.77
CA ALA A 37 14.53 9.40 -4.87
C ALA A 37 15.52 9.71 -6.01
N GLU A 38 16.59 8.94 -6.15
CA GLU A 38 17.59 9.08 -7.20
C GLU A 38 16.98 8.93 -8.59
N GLN A 39 16.19 7.86 -8.80
CA GLN A 39 15.51 7.62 -10.07
C GLN A 39 14.46 8.70 -10.36
N SER A 40 13.71 9.16 -9.35
CA SER A 40 12.74 10.25 -9.50
C SER A 40 13.43 11.56 -9.90
N ALA A 41 14.61 11.86 -9.34
CA ALA A 41 15.38 13.05 -9.68
C ALA A 41 15.83 13.06 -11.15
N VAL A 42 16.13 11.88 -11.71
CA VAL A 42 16.52 11.73 -13.12
C VAL A 42 15.34 11.72 -14.05
N ARG A 43 14.28 10.96 -13.70
CA ARG A 43 13.18 10.67 -14.62
C ARG A 43 12.10 11.76 -14.68
N LEU A 44 11.74 12.36 -13.54
CA LEU A 44 10.66 13.36 -13.52
C LEU A 44 10.91 14.57 -14.41
N PRO A 45 12.11 15.20 -14.44
CA PRO A 45 12.38 16.31 -15.36
C PRO A 45 12.20 15.93 -16.84
N GLN A 46 12.49 14.68 -17.21
CA GLN A 46 12.30 14.18 -18.58
C GLN A 46 10.83 14.08 -18.99
N GLU A 47 9.95 13.91 -18.00
CA GLU A 47 8.49 13.77 -18.17
C GLU A 47 7.73 15.06 -17.82
N GLY A 48 8.43 16.19 -17.70
CA GLY A 48 7.83 17.48 -17.33
C GLY A 48 7.36 17.57 -15.88
N GLY A 49 7.87 16.69 -15.02
CA GLY A 49 7.59 16.67 -13.59
C GLY A 49 8.68 17.36 -12.76
N HIS A 50 8.48 17.38 -11.45
CA HIS A 50 9.37 18.04 -10.51
C HIS A 50 9.81 17.07 -9.39
N PHE A 51 11.07 17.13 -9.03
CA PHE A 51 11.68 16.48 -7.90
C PHE A 51 12.19 17.51 -6.90
N ILE A 52 11.92 17.29 -5.60
CA ILE A 52 12.44 18.12 -4.52
C ILE A 52 12.98 17.23 -3.40
N GLN A 53 14.25 17.45 -3.04
CA GLN A 53 14.79 16.91 -1.79
C GLN A 53 14.41 17.87 -0.67
N MET A 54 13.74 17.31 0.35
CA MET A 54 13.30 18.06 1.53
C MET A 54 14.28 17.86 2.68
N GLU A 55 14.15 18.70 3.71
CA GLU A 55 14.98 18.65 4.91
C GLU A 55 14.66 17.44 5.80
N ASP A 56 13.40 16.97 5.77
CA ASP A 56 12.94 15.83 6.54
C ASP A 56 11.69 15.17 5.91
N GLU A 57 11.22 14.11 6.55
CA GLU A 57 10.04 13.35 6.12
C GLU A 57 8.72 14.09 6.37
N ILE A 58 8.65 14.98 7.35
CA ILE A 58 7.45 15.78 7.65
C ILE A 58 7.24 16.78 6.52
N GLY A 59 8.29 17.52 6.17
CA GLY A 59 8.25 18.47 5.06
C GLY A 59 7.97 17.80 3.71
N SER A 60 8.56 16.62 3.45
CA SER A 60 8.31 15.89 2.21
C SER A 60 6.85 15.42 2.09
N MET A 61 6.23 14.97 3.20
CA MET A 61 4.83 14.58 3.19
C MET A 61 3.91 15.78 2.97
N ALA A 62 4.18 16.91 3.62
CA ALA A 62 3.43 18.16 3.42
C ALA A 62 3.53 18.65 1.97
N ALA A 63 4.71 18.55 1.35
CA ALA A 63 4.93 18.97 -0.04
C ALA A 63 4.10 18.14 -1.04
N ILE A 64 4.06 16.79 -0.89
CA ILE A 64 3.25 15.95 -1.79
C ILE A 64 1.75 16.17 -1.59
N ILE A 65 1.30 16.45 -0.37
CA ILE A 65 -0.10 16.82 -0.09
C ILE A 65 -0.44 18.13 -0.80
N GLY A 66 0.42 19.15 -0.70
CA GLY A 66 0.23 20.43 -1.37
C GLY A 66 0.19 20.29 -2.89
N ALA A 67 1.10 19.52 -3.48
CA ALA A 67 1.10 19.23 -4.92
C ALA A 67 -0.17 18.51 -5.36
N SER A 68 -0.63 17.54 -4.58
CA SER A 68 -1.87 16.82 -4.86
C SER A 68 -3.10 17.73 -4.74
N ALA A 69 -3.15 18.65 -3.78
CA ALA A 69 -4.26 19.59 -3.62
C ALA A 69 -4.48 20.48 -4.85
N VAL A 70 -3.41 20.78 -5.61
CA VAL A 70 -3.48 21.52 -6.87
C VAL A 70 -3.59 20.60 -8.11
N GLY A 71 -3.83 19.31 -7.93
CA GLY A 71 -4.14 18.37 -9.02
C GLY A 71 -2.97 17.57 -9.56
N VAL A 72 -1.79 17.66 -8.97
CA VAL A 72 -0.60 16.93 -9.44
C VAL A 72 -0.50 15.58 -8.71
N LYS A 73 -0.50 14.48 -9.45
CA LYS A 73 -0.21 13.15 -8.86
C LYS A 73 1.17 13.14 -8.24
N SER A 74 1.25 12.81 -6.97
CA SER A 74 2.44 13.00 -6.15
C SER A 74 2.79 11.78 -5.31
N MET A 75 4.09 11.59 -5.05
CA MET A 75 4.63 10.49 -4.30
C MET A 75 5.76 10.94 -3.38
N THR A 76 5.92 10.23 -2.27
CA THR A 76 7.11 10.25 -1.43
C THR A 76 7.59 8.84 -1.16
N ALA A 77 8.88 8.66 -0.85
CA ALA A 77 9.43 7.40 -0.41
C ALA A 77 10.17 7.56 0.92
N THR A 78 10.16 6.49 1.71
CA THR A 78 10.76 6.47 3.05
C THR A 78 11.03 5.04 3.52
N SER A 79 11.50 4.90 4.76
CA SER A 79 11.69 3.63 5.46
C SER A 79 11.50 3.84 6.96
N GLY A 80 11.07 2.82 7.67
CA GLY A 80 11.01 2.71 9.13
C GLY A 80 10.85 4.01 9.93
N PRO A 81 11.95 4.62 10.42
CA PRO A 81 11.84 5.83 11.23
C PRO A 81 11.24 7.02 10.47
N GLY A 82 11.50 7.15 9.17
CA GLY A 82 10.88 8.20 8.37
C GLY A 82 9.39 7.95 8.13
N PHE A 83 8.95 6.69 8.07
CA PHE A 83 7.53 6.36 8.00
C PHE A 83 6.81 6.77 9.30
N SER A 84 7.47 6.65 10.45
CA SER A 84 6.96 7.17 11.72
C SER A 84 6.75 8.68 11.70
N LEU A 85 7.68 9.45 11.13
CA LEU A 85 7.57 10.90 11.02
C LEU A 85 6.47 11.37 10.05
N LYS A 86 6.07 10.53 9.08
CA LYS A 86 5.00 10.86 8.13
C LYS A 86 3.59 10.62 8.67
N GLN A 87 3.42 9.92 9.79
CA GLN A 87 2.12 9.43 10.24
C GLN A 87 1.10 10.54 10.51
N GLU A 88 1.50 11.65 11.12
CA GLU A 88 0.59 12.78 11.37
C GLU A 88 0.04 13.34 10.05
N ASN A 89 0.91 13.58 9.08
CA ASN A 89 0.51 14.10 7.77
C ASN A 89 -0.28 13.07 6.93
N ILE A 90 -0.10 11.76 7.15
CA ILE A 90 -0.97 10.73 6.56
C ILE A 90 -2.40 10.88 7.10
N GLY A 91 -2.55 11.09 8.41
CA GLY A 91 -3.84 11.39 9.04
C GLY A 91 -4.48 12.66 8.48
N TYR A 92 -3.68 13.73 8.31
CA TYR A 92 -4.14 14.94 7.65
C TYR A 92 -4.65 14.67 6.23
N ALA A 93 -3.89 13.92 5.42
CA ALA A 93 -4.29 13.58 4.05
C ALA A 93 -5.58 12.74 4.00
N CYS A 94 -5.79 11.84 4.98
CA CYS A 94 -7.04 11.09 5.11
C CYS A 94 -8.22 12.02 5.41
N MET A 95 -8.09 12.92 6.41
CA MET A 95 -9.14 13.87 6.80
C MET A 95 -9.48 14.84 5.67
N ALA A 96 -8.46 15.37 5.00
CA ALA A 96 -8.61 16.32 3.89
C ALA A 96 -8.93 15.64 2.54
N GLU A 97 -9.02 14.32 2.50
CA GLU A 97 -9.28 13.49 1.31
C GLU A 97 -8.37 13.82 0.13
N ILE A 98 -7.06 13.93 0.41
CA ILE A 98 -6.05 14.27 -0.58
C ILE A 98 -5.32 13.01 -1.03
N PRO A 99 -5.48 12.58 -2.30
CA PRO A 99 -4.83 11.39 -2.83
C PRO A 99 -3.33 11.60 -2.99
N CYS A 100 -2.53 10.67 -2.48
CA CYS A 100 -1.09 10.61 -2.68
C CYS A 100 -0.57 9.19 -2.43
N VAL A 101 0.64 8.88 -2.88
CA VAL A 101 1.26 7.58 -2.66
C VAL A 101 2.48 7.71 -1.75
N ILE A 102 2.52 6.90 -0.71
CA ILE A 102 3.62 6.81 0.25
C ILE A 102 4.28 5.44 0.10
N VAL A 103 5.50 5.42 -0.43
CA VAL A 103 6.29 4.19 -0.53
C VAL A 103 7.09 4.02 0.75
N ASN A 104 6.86 2.92 1.46
CA ASN A 104 7.67 2.51 2.59
C ASN A 104 8.45 1.25 2.25
N VAL A 105 9.76 1.38 2.05
CA VAL A 105 10.65 0.24 1.86
C VAL A 105 11.10 -0.23 3.24
N GLN A 106 10.44 -1.28 3.74
CA GLN A 106 10.57 -1.77 5.10
C GLN A 106 11.96 -2.33 5.37
N ARG A 107 12.55 -1.95 6.49
CA ARG A 107 13.82 -2.43 6.98
C ARG A 107 13.70 -2.91 8.42
N SER A 108 14.68 -3.66 8.88
CA SER A 108 14.69 -4.15 10.27
C SER A 108 14.78 -2.97 11.26
N GLY A 109 13.87 -2.97 12.23
CA GLY A 109 13.75 -2.02 13.33
C GLY A 109 13.85 -2.72 14.68
N PRO A 110 13.46 -2.05 15.79
CA PRO A 110 12.96 -0.68 15.90
C PRO A 110 14.07 0.39 15.75
N SER A 111 13.64 1.67 15.67
CA SER A 111 14.53 2.83 15.47
C SER A 111 15.39 2.70 14.20
N THR A 112 16.66 3.00 14.24
CA THR A 112 17.57 2.88 13.09
C THR A 112 17.72 1.44 12.61
N GLY A 113 17.71 0.47 13.51
CA GLY A 113 17.73 -0.96 13.22
C GLY A 113 18.88 -1.41 12.32
N LEU A 114 18.55 -2.28 11.36
CA LEU A 114 19.49 -2.75 10.32
C LEU A 114 19.03 -2.19 8.96
N PRO A 115 19.65 -1.11 8.44
CA PRO A 115 19.13 -0.37 7.28
C PRO A 115 19.06 -1.16 5.97
N THR A 116 19.86 -2.21 5.83
CA THR A 116 19.97 -3.04 4.61
C THR A 116 19.51 -4.48 4.85
N SER A 117 18.61 -4.68 5.81
CA SER A 117 18.12 -6.01 6.18
C SER A 117 16.61 -6.11 6.04
N PRO A 118 16.09 -7.21 5.46
CA PRO A 118 14.67 -7.40 5.24
C PRO A 118 13.87 -7.42 6.53
N SER A 119 12.69 -6.82 6.47
CA SER A 119 11.70 -6.83 7.54
C SER A 119 10.30 -6.57 6.96
N GLN A 120 9.28 -6.97 7.71
CA GLN A 120 7.87 -6.68 7.48
C GLN A 120 7.24 -6.11 8.76
N GLY A 121 8.01 -5.24 9.44
CA GLY A 121 7.66 -4.71 10.76
C GLY A 121 6.69 -3.53 10.77
N ASP A 122 6.38 -2.93 9.62
CA ASP A 122 5.62 -1.68 9.53
C ASP A 122 4.17 -1.89 9.07
N VAL A 123 3.70 -3.13 9.00
CA VAL A 123 2.36 -3.48 8.51
C VAL A 123 1.26 -2.94 9.41
N MET A 124 1.39 -3.15 10.73
CA MET A 124 0.45 -2.59 11.71
C MET A 124 0.60 -1.07 11.84
N GLN A 125 1.81 -0.54 11.66
CA GLN A 125 2.02 0.91 11.62
C GLN A 125 1.32 1.53 10.40
N ALA A 126 1.31 0.87 9.25
CA ALA A 126 0.54 1.34 8.10
C ALA A 126 -0.96 1.43 8.41
N ARG A 127 -1.50 0.55 9.26
CA ARG A 127 -2.91 0.53 9.66
C ARG A 127 -3.23 1.50 10.78
N TRP A 128 -2.37 1.59 11.80
CA TRP A 128 -2.66 2.26 13.07
C TRP A 128 -1.61 3.33 13.46
N GLY A 129 -0.78 3.76 12.51
CA GLY A 129 0.34 4.66 12.82
C GLY A 129 -0.07 6.09 13.15
N THR A 130 -1.07 6.64 12.48
CA THR A 130 -1.67 7.91 12.84
C THR A 130 -2.79 7.73 13.88
N HIS A 131 -3.13 8.79 14.59
CA HIS A 131 -4.19 8.76 15.60
C HIS A 131 -5.59 8.83 14.96
N GLY A 132 -6.60 8.41 15.72
CA GLY A 132 -8.00 8.40 15.31
C GLY A 132 -8.35 7.30 14.30
N ASP A 133 -9.64 7.12 14.05
CA ASP A 133 -10.12 6.20 13.04
C ASP A 133 -9.97 6.82 11.66
N HIS A 134 -9.30 6.12 10.76
CA HIS A 134 -9.03 6.60 9.40
C HIS A 134 -9.02 5.45 8.39
N PRO A 135 -9.41 5.71 7.14
CA PRO A 135 -9.34 4.69 6.10
C PRO A 135 -7.89 4.44 5.69
N VAL A 136 -7.56 3.18 5.40
CA VAL A 136 -6.21 2.80 4.96
C VAL A 136 -6.29 1.88 3.76
N ILE A 137 -5.49 2.19 2.73
CA ILE A 137 -5.18 1.26 1.65
C ILE A 137 -3.67 1.01 1.70
N ALA A 138 -3.26 -0.27 1.80
CA ALA A 138 -1.86 -0.65 1.75
C ALA A 138 -1.67 -1.88 0.87
N ILE A 139 -0.67 -1.83 -0.01
CA ILE A 139 -0.37 -2.85 -1.02
C ILE A 139 1.08 -3.31 -0.87
N SER A 140 1.35 -4.62 -1.04
CA SER A 140 2.69 -5.18 -0.92
C SER A 140 3.07 -6.04 -2.12
N PRO A 141 4.12 -5.64 -2.90
CA PRO A 141 4.63 -6.39 -4.03
C PRO A 141 5.56 -7.53 -3.57
N SER A 142 5.73 -8.56 -4.42
CA SER A 142 6.63 -9.70 -4.19
C SER A 142 7.70 -9.88 -5.26
N SER A 143 7.69 -9.06 -6.30
CA SER A 143 8.63 -9.09 -7.41
C SER A 143 8.87 -7.68 -7.98
N VAL A 144 9.88 -7.53 -8.81
CA VAL A 144 10.18 -6.26 -9.49
C VAL A 144 9.09 -5.89 -10.49
N GLU A 145 8.51 -6.87 -11.19
CA GLU A 145 7.38 -6.66 -12.09
C GLU A 145 6.16 -6.13 -11.32
N GLU A 146 5.88 -6.71 -10.14
CA GLU A 146 4.80 -6.22 -9.29
C GLU A 146 5.10 -4.82 -8.72
N CYS A 147 6.36 -4.45 -8.47
CA CYS A 147 6.71 -3.07 -8.09
C CYS A 147 6.24 -2.07 -9.15
N TYR A 148 6.41 -2.39 -10.44
CA TYR A 148 5.94 -1.56 -11.54
C TYR A 148 4.39 -1.54 -11.63
N MET A 149 3.76 -2.71 -11.71
CA MET A 149 2.32 -2.82 -11.93
C MET A 149 1.49 -2.30 -10.76
N LEU A 150 1.91 -2.62 -9.53
CA LEU A 150 1.18 -2.21 -8.34
C LEU A 150 1.42 -0.75 -7.96
N ALA A 151 2.52 -0.12 -8.39
CA ALA A 151 2.67 1.33 -8.29
C ALA A 151 1.56 2.05 -9.08
N ILE A 152 1.25 1.58 -10.30
CA ILE A 152 0.11 2.10 -11.08
C ILE A 152 -1.20 1.93 -10.33
N LYS A 153 -1.43 0.73 -9.75
CA LYS A 153 -2.63 0.45 -8.95
C LYS A 153 -2.73 1.37 -7.73
N CYS A 154 -1.62 1.67 -7.04
CA CYS A 154 -1.60 2.58 -5.89
C CYS A 154 -2.12 3.97 -6.27
N PHE A 155 -1.66 4.53 -7.40
CA PHE A 155 -2.15 5.83 -7.89
C PHE A 155 -3.62 5.77 -8.28
N ASN A 156 -4.04 4.73 -8.97
CA ASN A 156 -5.43 4.56 -9.36
C ASN A 156 -6.37 4.49 -8.16
N LEU A 157 -6.00 3.74 -7.12
CA LEU A 157 -6.78 3.66 -5.89
C LEU A 157 -6.78 4.99 -5.12
N ALA A 158 -5.63 5.68 -5.05
CA ALA A 158 -5.54 6.97 -4.40
C ALA A 158 -6.49 7.99 -5.04
N GLU A 159 -6.45 8.11 -6.37
CA GLU A 159 -7.30 9.04 -7.13
C GLU A 159 -8.79 8.64 -7.08
N LYS A 160 -9.10 7.35 -7.21
CA LYS A 160 -10.47 6.83 -7.19
C LYS A 160 -11.17 7.07 -5.87
N TYR A 161 -10.47 6.85 -4.75
CA TYR A 161 -11.02 6.94 -3.41
C TYR A 161 -10.64 8.21 -2.65
N ARG A 162 -9.90 9.14 -3.27
CA ARG A 162 -9.41 10.35 -2.62
C ARG A 162 -8.84 10.09 -1.21
N THR A 163 -7.83 9.24 -1.16
CA THR A 163 -7.19 8.83 0.09
C THR A 163 -5.69 8.55 -0.15
N PRO A 164 -4.82 8.74 0.84
CA PRO A 164 -3.45 8.28 0.71
C PRO A 164 -3.40 6.76 0.60
N VAL A 165 -2.46 6.25 -0.22
CA VAL A 165 -2.18 4.82 -0.37
C VAL A 165 -0.75 4.53 0.06
N VAL A 166 -0.57 3.54 0.91
CA VAL A 166 0.75 3.07 1.37
C VAL A 166 1.20 1.91 0.50
N PHE A 167 2.38 2.03 -0.08
CA PHE A 167 3.02 0.97 -0.85
C PHE A 167 4.14 0.36 -0.01
N LEU A 168 3.89 -0.82 0.57
CA LEU A 168 4.77 -1.52 1.50
C LEU A 168 5.67 -2.48 0.74
N LEU A 169 6.91 -2.09 0.47
CA LEU A 169 7.94 -2.95 -0.09
C LEU A 169 8.77 -3.57 1.03
N ASP A 170 9.18 -4.82 0.85
CA ASP A 170 10.28 -5.35 1.65
C ASP A 170 11.61 -4.84 1.07
N GLU A 171 12.60 -4.62 1.91
CA GLU A 171 13.95 -4.22 1.49
C GLU A 171 14.49 -5.12 0.37
N ILE A 172 14.34 -6.44 0.51
CA ILE A 172 14.82 -7.40 -0.47
C ILE A 172 14.13 -7.25 -1.84
N VAL A 173 12.84 -6.92 -1.89
CA VAL A 173 12.10 -6.69 -3.13
C VAL A 173 12.51 -5.37 -3.75
N GLY A 174 12.72 -4.34 -2.92
CA GLY A 174 13.21 -3.03 -3.36
C GLY A 174 14.56 -3.10 -4.06
N HIS A 175 15.49 -3.92 -3.56
CA HIS A 175 16.86 -4.06 -4.09
C HIS A 175 17.03 -5.21 -5.10
N LEU A 176 16.07 -6.12 -5.22
CA LEU A 176 16.11 -7.21 -6.20
C LEU A 176 16.15 -6.66 -7.63
N ARG A 177 16.96 -7.29 -8.49
CA ARG A 177 17.03 -6.98 -9.92
C ARG A 177 16.43 -8.11 -10.73
N GLU A 178 15.42 -7.79 -11.54
CA GLU A 178 14.75 -8.74 -12.45
C GLU A 178 14.54 -8.11 -13.83
N GLY A 179 14.35 -8.94 -14.84
CA GLY A 179 13.95 -8.48 -16.16
C GLY A 179 12.44 -8.21 -16.19
N VAL A 180 12.07 -6.96 -16.28
CA VAL A 180 10.66 -6.51 -16.37
C VAL A 180 10.29 -6.26 -17.83
N GLU A 181 9.13 -6.76 -18.27
CA GLU A 181 8.59 -6.45 -19.60
C GLU A 181 7.75 -5.17 -19.51
N ILE A 182 8.26 -4.11 -20.12
CA ILE A 182 7.54 -2.85 -20.27
C ILE A 182 7.13 -2.68 -21.73
N ASP A 183 5.84 -2.47 -21.95
CA ASP A 183 5.29 -2.11 -23.26
C ASP A 183 4.67 -0.72 -23.17
N ASP A 184 5.41 0.27 -23.66
CA ASP A 184 4.97 1.67 -23.64
C ASP A 184 3.73 1.92 -24.51
N GLU A 185 3.48 1.05 -25.50
CA GLU A 185 2.34 1.13 -26.42
C GLU A 185 1.10 0.39 -25.88
N GLN A 186 1.28 -0.50 -24.90
CA GLN A 186 0.14 -1.20 -24.28
C GLN A 186 -0.69 -0.20 -23.49
N PRO A 187 -1.99 -0.03 -23.79
CA PRO A 187 -2.85 0.80 -22.99
C PRO A 187 -2.95 0.25 -21.56
N ILE A 188 -2.76 1.12 -20.59
CA ILE A 188 -2.99 0.82 -19.18
C ILE A 188 -4.13 1.69 -18.68
N GLU A 189 -4.88 1.18 -17.74
CA GLU A 189 -5.88 1.98 -17.06
C GLU A 189 -5.18 2.99 -16.14
N VAL A 190 -5.39 4.27 -16.40
CA VAL A 190 -4.96 5.37 -15.54
C VAL A 190 -6.20 6.12 -15.08
N ILE A 191 -6.45 6.10 -13.78
CA ILE A 191 -7.57 6.80 -13.17
C ILE A 191 -7.11 8.17 -12.73
N ASP A 192 -7.86 9.19 -13.16
CA ASP A 192 -7.73 10.55 -12.65
C ASP A 192 -8.89 10.84 -11.70
N ARG A 193 -8.64 11.73 -10.73
CA ARG A 193 -9.68 12.13 -9.78
C ARG A 193 -10.89 12.73 -10.51
N ARG A 194 -12.07 12.40 -10.03
CA ARG A 194 -13.31 12.93 -10.59
C ARG A 194 -13.39 14.43 -10.33
N MET A 195 -13.45 15.20 -11.41
CA MET A 195 -13.59 16.64 -11.36
C MET A 195 -15.07 17.02 -11.44
N LYS A 196 -15.48 18.02 -10.66
CA LYS A 196 -16.80 18.63 -10.84
C LYS A 196 -16.73 19.59 -12.03
N GLU A 197 -17.72 19.54 -12.92
CA GLU A 197 -17.93 20.58 -13.91
C GLU A 197 -18.19 21.92 -13.20
N ARG A 198 -17.89 23.06 -13.85
CA ARG A 198 -17.92 24.41 -13.23
C ARG A 198 -19.11 24.59 -12.30
N PRO A 199 -18.92 25.04 -11.07
CA PRO A 199 -20.00 25.31 -10.14
C PRO A 199 -20.76 26.56 -10.56
N ASP A 200 -22.08 26.50 -10.49
CA ASP A 200 -22.92 27.64 -10.88
C ASP A 200 -22.81 28.82 -9.92
N THR A 201 -22.67 28.62 -8.62
CA THR A 201 -22.65 29.72 -7.63
C THR A 201 -21.95 29.40 -6.30
N MET A 202 -21.93 28.18 -5.81
CA MET A 202 -21.28 27.81 -4.56
C MET A 202 -20.59 26.46 -4.69
N HIS A 203 -19.29 26.46 -4.43
CA HIS A 203 -18.52 25.24 -4.49
C HIS A 203 -18.47 24.55 -3.11
N LEU A 204 -18.95 23.32 -3.07
CA LEU A 204 -18.88 22.45 -1.90
C LEU A 204 -17.87 21.31 -2.20
N PRO A 205 -16.59 21.45 -1.79
CA PRO A 205 -15.52 20.53 -2.19
C PRO A 205 -15.67 19.12 -1.58
N TYR A 206 -16.45 19.00 -0.51
CA TYR A 206 -16.68 17.74 0.20
C TYR A 206 -18.12 17.23 0.10
N HIS A 207 -18.94 17.89 -0.72
CA HIS A 207 -20.28 17.39 -1.02
C HIS A 207 -20.19 16.09 -1.84
N VAL A 208 -20.99 15.12 -1.44
CA VAL A 208 -21.09 13.82 -2.11
C VAL A 208 -22.48 13.71 -2.73
N ASP A 209 -22.53 13.46 -4.03
CA ASP A 209 -23.79 13.27 -4.76
C ASP A 209 -24.52 12.02 -4.24
N GLU A 210 -25.87 11.99 -4.36
CA GLU A 210 -26.68 10.85 -3.90
C GLU A 210 -26.23 9.53 -4.54
N GLY A 211 -25.98 8.51 -3.70
CA GLY A 211 -25.48 7.20 -4.14
C GLY A 211 -23.97 7.12 -4.35
N GLU A 212 -23.23 8.19 -4.12
CA GLU A 212 -21.76 8.23 -4.18
C GLU A 212 -21.17 8.21 -2.76
N ASP A 213 -19.90 7.83 -2.63
CA ASP A 213 -19.16 7.84 -1.36
C ASP A 213 -17.94 8.79 -1.40
N VAL A 214 -17.53 9.23 -2.61
CA VAL A 214 -16.32 10.02 -2.83
C VAL A 214 -16.72 11.38 -3.41
N PRO A 215 -16.39 12.49 -2.74
CA PRO A 215 -16.70 13.81 -3.25
C PRO A 215 -15.92 14.13 -4.53
N ARG A 216 -16.49 14.94 -5.42
CA ARG A 216 -15.81 15.41 -6.63
C ARG A 216 -14.87 16.55 -6.29
N PHE A 217 -13.66 16.50 -6.83
CA PHE A 217 -12.61 17.44 -6.51
C PHE A 217 -12.64 18.67 -7.44
N HIS A 218 -12.25 19.81 -6.92
CA HIS A 218 -11.86 20.96 -7.72
C HIS A 218 -10.38 21.27 -7.52
N LEU A 219 -9.73 21.76 -8.57
CA LEU A 219 -8.34 22.16 -8.47
C LEU A 219 -8.25 23.60 -7.92
N THR A 220 -7.47 23.79 -6.86
CA THR A 220 -7.13 25.12 -6.36
C THR A 220 -6.38 25.89 -7.45
N GLY A 221 -6.77 27.16 -7.68
CA GLY A 221 -6.11 28.04 -8.66
C GLY A 221 -6.83 28.21 -10.00
N TYR A 222 -7.96 27.54 -10.23
CA TYR A 222 -8.77 27.65 -11.44
C TYR A 222 -10.07 28.44 -11.19
N ASP A 223 -9.95 29.71 -10.76
CA ASP A 223 -11.07 30.60 -10.44
C ASP A 223 -12.01 30.16 -9.33
N ILE A 224 -11.69 29.07 -8.65
CA ILE A 224 -12.45 28.51 -7.54
C ILE A 224 -11.62 28.59 -6.27
N ARG A 225 -12.21 29.13 -5.23
CA ARG A 225 -11.65 29.16 -3.88
C ARG A 225 -12.44 28.26 -2.98
N TYR A 226 -11.76 27.39 -2.27
CA TYR A 226 -12.36 26.55 -1.22
C TYR A 226 -11.36 26.32 -0.09
N ASN A 227 -11.86 25.93 1.06
CA ASN A 227 -11.02 25.65 2.22
C ASN A 227 -10.64 24.18 2.28
N ILE A 228 -9.41 23.89 2.68
CA ILE A 228 -8.90 22.56 3.00
C ILE A 228 -8.38 22.61 4.42
N THR A 229 -8.79 21.64 5.27
CA THR A 229 -8.37 21.60 6.66
C THR A 229 -8.25 20.15 7.14
N GLY A 230 -7.37 19.93 8.13
CA GLY A 230 -7.30 18.67 8.89
C GLY A 230 -8.29 18.62 10.07
N LEU A 231 -9.03 19.71 10.32
CA LEU A 231 -10.10 19.71 11.31
C LEU A 231 -11.36 19.02 10.77
N ALA A 232 -12.24 18.54 11.63
CA ALA A 232 -13.58 18.16 11.23
C ALA A 232 -14.26 19.35 10.53
N HIS A 233 -14.86 19.11 9.35
CA HIS A 233 -15.35 20.16 8.46
C HIS A 233 -16.69 19.80 7.83
N GLY A 234 -17.40 20.83 7.38
CA GLY A 234 -18.60 20.68 6.57
C GLY A 234 -18.30 20.42 5.09
N GLU A 235 -19.34 20.32 4.28
CA GLU A 235 -19.22 20.13 2.82
C GLU A 235 -18.52 21.31 2.12
N ASP A 236 -18.53 22.48 2.75
CA ASP A 236 -17.86 23.70 2.31
C ASP A 236 -16.33 23.71 2.62
N GLY A 237 -15.86 22.73 3.39
CA GLY A 237 -14.47 22.60 3.81
C GLY A 237 -14.08 23.48 5.01
N PHE A 238 -15.01 24.23 5.60
CA PHE A 238 -14.71 25.01 6.79
C PHE A 238 -14.84 24.17 8.08
N PRO A 239 -14.00 24.45 9.09
CA PRO A 239 -14.04 23.74 10.36
C PRO A 239 -15.41 23.82 11.03
N THR A 240 -15.81 22.75 11.69
CA THR A 240 -17.07 22.70 12.44
C THR A 240 -16.88 22.12 13.84
N ASN A 241 -17.67 22.63 14.79
CA ASN A 241 -17.83 22.06 16.13
C ASN A 241 -19.19 21.35 16.28
N ASN A 242 -19.92 21.18 15.18
CA ASN A 242 -21.18 20.43 15.21
C ASN A 242 -20.88 18.92 15.21
N ASN A 243 -21.26 18.24 16.30
CA ASN A 243 -20.99 16.81 16.51
C ASN A 243 -21.65 15.92 15.44
N GLU A 244 -22.84 16.29 14.94
CA GLU A 244 -23.55 15.51 13.91
C GLU A 244 -22.78 15.57 12.57
N ILE A 245 -22.31 16.76 12.17
CA ILE A 245 -21.53 16.94 10.95
C ILE A 245 -20.20 16.19 11.07
N ALA A 246 -19.49 16.33 12.19
CA ALA A 246 -18.23 15.64 12.43
C ALA A 246 -18.40 14.11 12.44
N GLY A 247 -19.46 13.60 13.07
CA GLY A 247 -19.79 12.18 13.09
C GLY A 247 -20.13 11.64 11.71
N ALA A 248 -20.89 12.37 10.92
CA ALA A 248 -21.23 12.01 9.55
C ALA A 248 -19.98 11.96 8.65
N LEU A 249 -19.09 12.95 8.77
CA LEU A 249 -17.81 12.99 8.05
C LEU A 249 -16.94 11.76 8.38
N ASN A 250 -16.70 11.49 9.67
CA ASN A 250 -15.87 10.35 10.08
C ASN A 250 -16.48 9.02 9.61
N THR A 251 -17.79 8.87 9.70
CA THR A 251 -18.52 7.68 9.19
C THR A 251 -18.32 7.52 7.69
N ARG A 252 -18.46 8.59 6.93
CA ARG A 252 -18.28 8.56 5.46
C ARG A 252 -16.85 8.21 5.08
N LEU A 253 -15.85 8.80 5.74
CA LEU A 253 -14.44 8.50 5.49
C LEU A 253 -14.15 7.00 5.61
N MET A 254 -14.67 6.33 6.65
CA MET A 254 -14.50 4.88 6.82
C MET A 254 -15.31 4.09 5.79
N GLN A 255 -16.60 4.40 5.62
CA GLN A 255 -17.49 3.71 4.69
C GLN A 255 -17.02 3.80 3.24
N LYS A 256 -16.37 4.87 2.84
CA LYS A 256 -15.75 5.05 1.52
C LYS A 256 -14.81 3.91 1.13
N ILE A 257 -14.14 3.30 2.09
CA ILE A 257 -13.26 2.15 1.88
C ILE A 257 -14.00 0.83 2.18
N ASP A 258 -14.74 0.76 3.28
CA ASP A 258 -15.39 -0.48 3.72
C ASP A 258 -16.44 -1.01 2.72
N LYS A 259 -17.18 -0.13 2.05
CA LYS A 259 -18.15 -0.51 1.00
C LYS A 259 -17.47 -1.02 -0.29
N HIS A 260 -16.21 -0.67 -0.51
CA HIS A 260 -15.49 -0.97 -1.75
C HIS A 260 -14.34 -1.98 -1.56
N VAL A 261 -14.35 -2.73 -0.46
CA VAL A 261 -13.31 -3.73 -0.15
C VAL A 261 -13.08 -4.69 -1.31
N ASP A 262 -14.15 -5.16 -1.97
CA ASP A 262 -14.05 -6.12 -3.08
C ASP A 262 -13.37 -5.52 -4.34
N ASP A 263 -13.47 -4.21 -4.57
CA ASP A 263 -12.76 -3.49 -5.65
C ASP A 263 -11.29 -3.18 -5.29
N ILE A 264 -11.03 -2.92 -4.01
CA ILE A 264 -9.71 -2.52 -3.52
C ILE A 264 -8.79 -3.73 -3.34
N THR A 265 -9.35 -4.84 -2.80
CA THR A 265 -8.54 -5.99 -2.40
C THR A 265 -8.12 -6.84 -3.60
N SER A 266 -6.90 -7.32 -3.53
CA SER A 266 -6.39 -8.37 -4.41
C SER A 266 -5.64 -9.40 -3.60
N VAL A 267 -5.76 -10.65 -4.00
CA VAL A 267 -5.09 -11.80 -3.40
C VAL A 267 -4.48 -12.69 -4.48
N GLU A 268 -3.52 -13.48 -4.09
CA GLU A 268 -3.02 -14.60 -4.88
C GLU A 268 -3.28 -15.89 -4.10
N GLU A 269 -4.10 -16.76 -4.67
CA GLU A 269 -4.34 -18.11 -4.15
C GLU A 269 -3.58 -19.10 -5.05
N TYR A 270 -2.65 -19.84 -4.50
CA TYR A 270 -1.86 -20.82 -5.25
C TYR A 270 -2.05 -22.22 -4.69
N LYS A 271 -2.67 -23.09 -5.48
CA LYS A 271 -2.96 -24.49 -5.09
C LYS A 271 -3.74 -24.60 -3.75
N CYS A 272 -4.64 -23.65 -3.49
CA CYS A 272 -5.43 -23.64 -2.25
C CYS A 272 -6.64 -24.56 -2.29
N ASP A 273 -7.24 -24.84 -3.46
CA ASP A 273 -8.56 -25.50 -3.58
C ASP A 273 -8.65 -26.88 -2.90
N ASP A 274 -7.57 -27.66 -2.88
CA ASP A 274 -7.49 -28.99 -2.26
C ASP A 274 -6.46 -29.07 -1.12
N ALA A 275 -5.99 -27.93 -0.61
CA ALA A 275 -4.91 -27.86 0.36
C ALA A 275 -5.40 -28.18 1.78
N ASP A 276 -4.77 -29.17 2.41
CA ASP A 276 -4.92 -29.44 3.86
C ASP A 276 -4.17 -28.41 4.71
N THR A 277 -3.04 -27.90 4.18
CA THR A 277 -2.23 -26.84 4.80
C THR A 277 -2.12 -25.64 3.85
N VAL A 278 -2.45 -24.45 4.33
CA VAL A 278 -2.28 -23.21 3.57
C VAL A 278 -1.29 -22.29 4.27
N ILE A 279 -0.28 -21.81 3.53
CA ILE A 279 0.68 -20.84 4.06
C ILE A 279 0.16 -19.45 3.75
N VAL A 280 0.00 -18.59 4.77
CA VAL A 280 -0.29 -17.17 4.60
C VAL A 280 1.03 -16.41 4.63
N CYS A 281 1.31 -15.66 3.55
CA CYS A 281 2.52 -14.85 3.42
C CYS A 281 2.26 -13.62 2.55
N TYR A 282 3.14 -12.64 2.59
CA TYR A 282 3.07 -11.44 1.71
C TYR A 282 4.48 -10.95 1.38
N GLY A 283 4.57 -9.94 0.48
CA GLY A 283 5.84 -9.37 0.08
C GLY A 283 6.83 -10.42 -0.46
N GLY A 284 8.10 -10.19 -0.22
CA GLY A 284 9.20 -11.05 -0.65
C GLY A 284 9.16 -12.47 -0.09
N THR A 285 8.51 -12.68 1.06
CA THR A 285 8.36 -14.01 1.69
C THR A 285 7.69 -15.02 0.74
N LYS A 286 6.79 -14.56 -0.14
CA LYS A 286 6.14 -15.38 -1.17
C LYS A 286 7.13 -16.23 -1.97
N ARG A 287 8.33 -15.71 -2.25
CA ARG A 287 9.32 -16.39 -3.08
C ARG A 287 9.81 -17.71 -2.45
N SER A 288 10.12 -17.67 -1.16
CA SER A 288 10.48 -18.89 -0.40
C SER A 288 9.30 -19.84 -0.26
N VAL A 289 8.11 -19.30 0.03
CA VAL A 289 6.88 -20.07 0.19
C VAL A 289 6.48 -20.80 -1.09
N MET A 290 6.56 -20.17 -2.25
CA MET A 290 6.26 -20.80 -3.54
C MET A 290 7.16 -22.02 -3.79
N THR A 291 8.47 -21.90 -3.51
CA THR A 291 9.42 -23.00 -3.62
C THR A 291 9.04 -24.17 -2.70
N VAL A 292 8.59 -23.87 -1.47
CA VAL A 292 8.12 -24.89 -0.51
C VAL A 292 6.88 -25.61 -1.04
N VAL A 293 5.88 -24.84 -1.49
CA VAL A 293 4.64 -25.42 -2.02
C VAL A 293 4.93 -26.33 -3.21
N ASP A 294 5.75 -25.89 -4.16
CA ASP A 294 6.09 -26.73 -5.33
C ASP A 294 6.87 -27.99 -4.94
N THR A 295 7.81 -27.86 -4.01
CA THR A 295 8.61 -28.99 -3.52
C THR A 295 7.74 -30.04 -2.81
N LEU A 296 6.83 -29.62 -1.95
CA LEU A 296 5.98 -30.54 -1.19
C LEU A 296 4.85 -31.11 -2.04
N ARG A 297 4.29 -30.33 -2.96
CA ARG A 297 3.33 -30.82 -3.97
C ARG A 297 3.91 -31.92 -4.85
N ALA A 298 5.17 -31.79 -5.27
CA ALA A 298 5.88 -32.83 -6.03
C ALA A 298 6.03 -34.16 -5.24
N LYS A 299 5.95 -34.09 -3.89
CA LYS A 299 5.93 -35.27 -3.00
C LYS A 299 4.51 -35.76 -2.69
N GLY A 300 3.47 -35.19 -3.31
CA GLY A 300 2.07 -35.58 -3.13
C GLY A 300 1.36 -34.93 -1.95
N GLU A 301 1.96 -33.92 -1.31
CA GLU A 301 1.35 -33.20 -0.18
C GLU A 301 0.32 -32.18 -0.65
N LYS A 302 -0.79 -32.06 0.09
CA LYS A 302 -1.85 -31.10 -0.17
C LYS A 302 -1.55 -29.78 0.55
N ILE A 303 -0.74 -28.94 -0.09
CA ILE A 303 -0.31 -27.65 0.44
C ILE A 303 -0.49 -26.56 -0.61
N GLY A 304 -0.87 -25.36 -0.16
CA GLY A 304 -1.00 -24.17 -0.98
C GLY A 304 -0.54 -22.92 -0.24
N TYR A 305 -0.63 -21.76 -0.87
CA TYR A 305 -0.46 -20.48 -0.17
C TYR A 305 -1.54 -19.48 -0.55
N PHE A 306 -1.87 -18.66 0.44
CA PHE A 306 -2.71 -17.47 0.32
C PHE A 306 -1.85 -16.24 0.55
N ARG A 307 -1.84 -15.30 -0.40
CA ARG A 307 -1.09 -14.06 -0.31
C ARG A 307 -2.02 -12.86 -0.46
N PRO A 308 -2.24 -12.07 0.60
CA PRO A 308 -2.82 -10.74 0.44
C PRO A 308 -1.82 -9.85 -0.33
N ILE A 309 -2.20 -9.39 -1.52
CA ILE A 309 -1.50 -8.33 -2.26
C ILE A 309 -1.90 -6.99 -1.68
N THR A 310 -3.20 -6.77 -1.48
CA THR A 310 -3.71 -5.69 -0.63
C THR A 310 -3.67 -6.17 0.82
N VAL A 311 -2.84 -5.52 1.64
CA VAL A 311 -2.67 -5.83 3.06
C VAL A 311 -3.72 -5.11 3.91
N TRP A 312 -4.08 -3.90 3.50
CA TRP A 312 -5.17 -3.12 4.09
C TRP A 312 -6.04 -2.49 2.99
N PRO A 313 -7.39 -2.56 3.07
CA PRO A 313 -8.14 -3.41 4.00
C PRO A 313 -7.78 -4.89 3.80
N PHE A 314 -7.82 -5.69 4.88
CA PHE A 314 -7.46 -7.10 4.79
C PHE A 314 -8.53 -7.89 4.04
N PRO A 315 -8.17 -8.84 3.14
CA PRO A 315 -9.13 -9.61 2.32
C PRO A 315 -9.80 -10.75 3.12
N GLU A 316 -10.67 -10.38 4.07
CA GLU A 316 -11.28 -11.31 5.03
C GLU A 316 -12.12 -12.39 4.36
N LYS A 317 -12.93 -12.01 3.34
CA LYS A 317 -13.83 -12.96 2.65
C LYS A 317 -13.03 -14.10 1.99
N GLN A 318 -11.93 -13.73 1.32
CA GLN A 318 -11.07 -14.66 0.62
C GLN A 318 -10.35 -15.58 1.60
N LEU A 319 -9.81 -15.03 2.70
CA LEU A 319 -9.17 -15.85 3.73
C LEU A 319 -10.15 -16.81 4.40
N LYS A 320 -11.37 -16.39 4.74
CA LYS A 320 -12.43 -17.25 5.28
C LYS A 320 -12.77 -18.40 4.34
N LYS A 321 -12.88 -18.12 3.03
CA LYS A 321 -13.14 -19.17 2.03
C LYS A 321 -12.05 -20.25 2.04
N VAL A 322 -10.78 -19.85 2.12
CA VAL A 322 -9.65 -20.78 2.20
C VAL A 322 -9.63 -21.53 3.53
N ALA A 323 -9.84 -20.85 4.65
CA ALA A 323 -9.84 -21.44 5.99
C ALA A 323 -10.93 -22.50 6.18
N ALA A 324 -12.10 -22.33 5.55
CA ALA A 324 -13.25 -23.22 5.67
C ALA A 324 -12.97 -24.68 5.25
N HIS A 325 -11.96 -24.94 4.43
CA HIS A 325 -11.59 -26.30 4.00
C HIS A 325 -10.17 -26.71 4.39
N ALA A 326 -9.32 -25.77 4.77
CA ALA A 326 -7.98 -26.08 5.26
C ALA A 326 -8.03 -26.67 6.67
N LYS A 327 -7.16 -27.62 6.96
CA LYS A 327 -6.99 -28.17 8.32
C LYS A 327 -6.06 -27.31 9.15
N ARG A 328 -5.18 -26.57 8.47
CA ARG A 328 -4.12 -25.77 9.09
C ARG A 328 -3.77 -24.55 8.25
N ILE A 329 -3.51 -23.44 8.93
CA ILE A 329 -2.87 -22.25 8.37
C ILE A 329 -1.52 -22.07 9.05
N LEU A 330 -0.46 -21.87 8.25
CA LEU A 330 0.86 -21.45 8.73
C LEU A 330 1.12 -20.01 8.26
N VAL A 331 1.19 -19.06 9.20
CA VAL A 331 1.56 -17.68 8.88
C VAL A 331 3.07 -17.54 8.88
N VAL A 332 3.64 -16.99 7.80
CA VAL A 332 5.09 -16.81 7.60
C VAL A 332 5.39 -15.36 7.28
N GLU A 333 6.08 -14.65 8.20
CA GLU A 333 6.36 -13.23 8.04
C GLU A 333 7.65 -12.77 8.76
N HIS A 334 8.23 -11.65 8.29
CA HIS A 334 9.46 -11.08 8.84
C HIS A 334 9.18 -10.11 10.00
N ASN A 335 8.43 -10.56 11.01
CA ASN A 335 8.09 -9.85 12.24
C ASN A 335 7.64 -10.84 13.33
N TYR A 336 7.07 -10.35 14.43
CA TYR A 336 6.53 -11.14 15.55
C TYR A 336 5.03 -11.45 15.43
N GLY A 337 4.46 -11.51 14.22
CA GLY A 337 3.08 -11.92 14.00
C GLY A 337 2.10 -10.77 13.79
N GLN A 338 2.46 -9.75 13.01
CA GLN A 338 1.56 -8.63 12.74
C GLN A 338 0.34 -9.03 11.90
N ILE A 339 0.54 -9.82 10.84
CA ILE A 339 -0.59 -10.39 10.07
C ILE A 339 -1.18 -11.62 10.76
N LEU A 340 -0.41 -12.31 11.59
CA LEU A 340 -0.93 -13.42 12.40
C LEU A 340 -2.17 -12.99 13.19
N TYR A 341 -2.16 -11.82 13.84
CA TYR A 341 -3.32 -11.32 14.60
C TYR A 341 -4.58 -11.16 13.73
N GLU A 342 -4.43 -10.73 12.49
CA GLU A 342 -5.56 -10.64 11.55
C GLU A 342 -6.05 -12.04 11.14
N VAL A 343 -5.14 -12.97 10.88
CA VAL A 343 -5.50 -14.36 10.56
C VAL A 343 -6.25 -15.00 11.74
N GLU A 344 -5.75 -14.86 12.96
CA GLU A 344 -6.41 -15.37 14.18
C GLU A 344 -7.81 -14.75 14.38
N ARG A 345 -7.93 -13.41 14.21
CA ARG A 345 -9.21 -12.71 14.32
C ARG A 345 -10.26 -13.22 13.32
N ILE A 346 -9.82 -13.53 12.10
CA ILE A 346 -10.70 -13.90 10.99
C ILE A 346 -11.05 -15.38 11.03
N VAL A 347 -10.06 -16.23 11.20
CA VAL A 347 -10.19 -17.69 11.11
C VAL A 347 -10.77 -18.30 12.39
N LYS A 348 -10.42 -17.75 13.55
CA LYS A 348 -10.88 -18.23 14.87
C LYS A 348 -10.62 -19.74 15.03
N ASP A 349 -11.68 -20.52 15.22
CA ASP A 349 -11.64 -21.97 15.49
C ASP A 349 -11.85 -22.82 14.22
N ASP A 350 -11.93 -22.20 13.02
CA ASP A 350 -12.20 -22.94 11.77
C ASP A 350 -11.07 -23.93 11.43
N CYS A 351 -9.82 -23.59 11.70
CA CYS A 351 -8.68 -24.50 11.54
C CYS A 351 -7.53 -24.16 12.50
N LYS A 352 -6.52 -25.04 12.59
CA LYS A 352 -5.32 -24.79 13.40
C LYS A 352 -4.47 -23.68 12.77
N ILE A 353 -3.97 -22.77 13.61
CA ILE A 353 -3.08 -21.69 13.19
C ILE A 353 -1.72 -21.88 13.82
N ASP A 354 -0.67 -21.84 13.03
CA ASP A 354 0.72 -21.87 13.44
C ASP A 354 1.47 -20.67 12.87
N PHE A 355 2.62 -20.37 13.45
CA PHE A 355 3.40 -19.18 13.10
C PHE A 355 4.88 -19.49 12.92
N LEU A 356 5.49 -18.88 11.90
CA LEU A 356 6.92 -18.81 11.68
C LEU A 356 7.32 -17.36 11.43
N GLY A 357 7.92 -16.71 12.43
CA GLY A 357 8.44 -15.34 12.34
C GLY A 357 9.96 -15.30 12.25
N ASN A 358 10.50 -14.29 11.59
CA ASN A 358 11.92 -13.99 11.59
C ASN A 358 12.16 -12.49 11.80
N VAL A 359 12.92 -12.15 12.82
CA VAL A 359 13.28 -10.75 13.18
C VAL A 359 14.80 -10.52 13.17
N LYS A 360 15.55 -11.47 12.59
CA LYS A 360 17.02 -11.40 12.56
C LYS A 360 17.57 -10.53 11.42
N GLY A 361 16.68 -10.01 10.58
CA GLY A 361 17.10 -9.28 9.37
C GLY A 361 17.69 -10.21 8.29
N THR A 362 17.28 -11.47 8.27
CA THR A 362 17.66 -12.46 7.25
C THR A 362 16.41 -13.02 6.57
N VAL A 363 16.54 -13.51 5.37
CA VAL A 363 15.45 -14.14 4.62
C VAL A 363 15.01 -15.42 5.30
N ILE A 364 13.69 -15.66 5.39
CA ILE A 364 13.14 -16.97 5.78
C ILE A 364 13.35 -17.94 4.62
N THR A 365 14.14 -18.98 4.84
CA THR A 365 14.50 -19.94 3.81
C THR A 365 13.43 -21.01 3.61
N PRO A 366 13.35 -21.65 2.42
CA PRO A 366 12.48 -22.80 2.20
C PRO A 366 12.72 -23.93 3.20
N ALA A 367 13.98 -24.17 3.62
CA ALA A 367 14.31 -25.21 4.60
C ALA A 367 13.72 -24.93 5.98
N GLU A 368 13.73 -23.69 6.45
CA GLU A 368 13.11 -23.29 7.72
C GLU A 368 11.59 -23.47 7.68
N ILE A 369 10.94 -23.12 6.57
CA ILE A 369 9.50 -23.30 6.38
C ILE A 369 9.14 -24.78 6.38
N ILE A 370 9.87 -25.64 5.63
CA ILE A 370 9.65 -27.10 5.61
C ILE A 370 9.80 -27.67 6.99
N LYS A 371 10.89 -27.32 7.69
CA LYS A 371 11.11 -27.78 9.07
C LYS A 371 9.94 -27.41 9.98
N LYS A 372 9.45 -26.16 9.89
CA LYS A 372 8.30 -25.74 10.70
C LYS A 372 7.04 -26.54 10.38
N ILE A 373 6.77 -26.83 9.11
CA ILE A 373 5.64 -27.65 8.68
C ILE A 373 5.75 -29.07 9.30
N GLU A 374 6.94 -29.66 9.31
CA GLU A 374 7.19 -30.98 9.90
C GLU A 374 6.98 -31.00 11.43
N GLU A 375 7.39 -29.92 12.13
CA GLU A 375 7.23 -29.79 13.60
C GLU A 375 5.76 -29.67 14.04
N VAL A 376 4.88 -29.10 13.18
CA VAL A 376 3.48 -28.83 13.55
C VAL A 376 2.49 -29.90 13.05
N ARG A 377 2.97 -30.90 12.32
CA ARG A 377 2.17 -32.05 11.89
C ARG A 377 1.80 -32.93 13.06
#